data_055dbc3e0b2d5a4a3b9b2d0ad744f3bc
#
_entry.id   055dbc3e0b2d5a4a3b9b2d0ad744f3bc
#
_cell.length_a   1.000
_cell.length_b   1.000
_cell.length_c   1.000
_cell.angle_alpha   90.00
_cell.angle_beta   90.00
_cell.angle_gamma   90.00
#
_symmetry.space_group_name_H-M   'P 1'
#
loop_
_entity.id
_entity.type
_entity.pdbx_description
1 polymer ?
#
loop_
_entity_poly.entity_id
_entity_poly.type
_entity_poly.pdbx_seq_one_letter_code
_entity_poly.pdbx_strand_id
1 'polypeptide(L)'
;MHINTNFESLISNGQIDTIKLEYDRVLEEAVIGRATNAGKDVDRAKQVVTRIIAWLESTDFYTAPASTQYHESFLGGLCYHTLKVAANALELCKLEKFNTVDECDAVLIALMHDWCKINFYEPYKRNVKNESTGAWESVTAFRYRGAQVPLGHGVTSMFLAQKFFQLSVDECAALRWHMGAWRVCESEHSELQSANENYPLVHLIQFADQLSITNY
;
A
#
# COMPACT_ATOMS: atom_id res chain seq x y z
N MET A 1 16.25 7.96 2.92
CA MET A 1 15.60 6.63 2.89
C MET A 1 15.94 5.90 1.61
N HIS A 2 16.07 4.58 1.63
CA HIS A 2 16.23 3.71 0.45
C HIS A 2 15.28 2.54 0.61
N ILE A 3 14.53 2.18 -0.44
CA ILE A 3 13.55 1.10 -0.42
C ILE A 3 13.96 0.04 -1.44
N ASN A 4 14.19 -1.18 -0.96
CA ASN A 4 14.51 -2.31 -1.83
C ASN A 4 13.20 -2.91 -2.38
N THR A 5 13.12 -3.07 -3.70
CA THR A 5 11.99 -3.71 -4.40
C THR A 5 12.41 -4.91 -5.26
N ASN A 6 13.66 -5.32 -5.19
CA ASN A 6 14.19 -6.42 -6.00
C ASN A 6 13.94 -7.78 -5.33
N PHE A 7 12.67 -8.21 -5.26
CA PHE A 7 12.24 -9.43 -4.60
C PHE A 7 11.74 -10.54 -5.54
N GLU A 8 11.82 -10.36 -6.85
CA GLU A 8 11.25 -11.30 -7.84
C GLU A 8 11.72 -12.73 -7.66
N SER A 9 13.04 -12.95 -7.45
CA SER A 9 13.61 -14.26 -7.19
C SER A 9 13.16 -14.87 -5.85
N LEU A 10 12.95 -14.03 -4.84
CA LEU A 10 12.48 -14.46 -3.52
C LEU A 10 11.01 -14.84 -3.54
N ILE A 11 10.20 -14.05 -4.25
CA ILE A 11 8.77 -14.32 -4.46
C ILE A 11 8.58 -15.65 -5.16
N SER A 12 9.36 -15.91 -6.22
CA SER A 12 9.32 -17.18 -6.97
C SER A 12 9.65 -18.38 -6.09
N ASN A 13 10.46 -18.20 -5.04
CA ASN A 13 10.85 -19.22 -4.07
C ASN A 13 9.96 -19.25 -2.81
N GLY A 14 8.89 -18.42 -2.74
CA GLY A 14 7.98 -18.33 -1.59
C GLY A 14 8.60 -17.68 -0.34
N GLN A 15 9.69 -16.95 -0.49
CA GLN A 15 10.43 -16.31 0.62
C GLN A 15 9.85 -14.91 0.91
N ILE A 16 8.64 -14.86 1.43
CA ILE A 16 7.93 -13.58 1.74
C ILE A 16 8.45 -12.88 2.99
N ASP A 17 9.16 -13.58 3.88
CA ASP A 17 9.68 -13.01 5.13
C ASP A 17 10.63 -11.83 4.90
N THR A 18 11.42 -11.87 3.82
CA THR A 18 12.32 -10.77 3.45
C THR A 18 11.54 -9.51 3.05
N ILE A 19 10.39 -9.68 2.38
CA ILE A 19 9.50 -8.56 2.02
C ILE A 19 8.91 -7.95 3.28
N LYS A 20 8.47 -8.78 4.24
CA LYS A 20 8.00 -8.33 5.56
C LYS A 20 9.06 -7.51 6.27
N LEU A 21 10.28 -8.02 6.38
CA LEU A 21 11.37 -7.32 7.07
C LEU A 21 11.67 -5.96 6.42
N GLU A 22 11.63 -5.86 5.10
CA GLU A 22 11.82 -4.59 4.41
C GLU A 22 10.66 -3.63 4.66
N TYR A 23 9.41 -4.11 4.63
CA TYR A 23 8.25 -3.28 4.96
C TYR A 23 8.35 -2.72 6.38
N ASP A 24 8.66 -3.55 7.36
CA ASP A 24 8.79 -3.16 8.77
C ASP A 24 9.89 -2.10 8.94
N ARG A 25 11.03 -2.28 8.27
CA ARG A 25 12.16 -1.32 8.27
C ARG A 25 11.74 0.02 7.66
N VAL A 26 11.11 0.01 6.48
CA VAL A 26 10.68 1.23 5.78
C VAL A 26 9.60 1.96 6.58
N LEU A 27 8.65 1.22 7.18
CA LEU A 27 7.64 1.79 8.07
C LEU A 27 8.30 2.48 9.28
N GLU A 28 9.28 1.83 9.92
CA GLU A 28 9.98 2.41 11.05
C GLU A 28 10.72 3.70 10.64
N GLU A 29 11.47 3.68 9.54
CA GLU A 29 12.18 4.87 9.05
C GLU A 29 11.20 6.02 8.73
N ALA A 30 10.07 5.75 8.07
CA ALA A 30 9.09 6.77 7.74
C ALA A 30 8.44 7.38 8.99
N VAL A 31 8.01 6.56 9.95
CA VAL A 31 7.35 7.02 11.18
C VAL A 31 8.32 7.81 12.07
N ILE A 32 9.55 7.34 12.23
CA ILE A 32 10.58 8.03 13.01
C ILE A 32 11.01 9.32 12.32
N GLY A 33 11.25 9.29 11.00
CA GLY A 33 11.61 10.47 10.21
C GLY A 33 10.55 11.56 10.31
N ARG A 34 9.27 11.20 10.14
CA ARG A 34 8.13 12.11 10.32
C ARG A 34 8.10 12.74 11.72
N ALA A 35 8.31 11.93 12.77
CA ALA A 35 8.34 12.45 14.15
C ALA A 35 9.50 13.42 14.35
N THR A 36 10.67 13.09 13.81
CA THR A 36 11.88 13.92 13.88
C THR A 36 11.68 15.26 13.17
N ASN A 37 11.16 15.23 11.93
CA ASN A 37 10.89 16.43 11.14
C ASN A 37 9.88 17.35 11.82
N ALA A 38 8.91 16.78 12.54
CA ALA A 38 7.90 17.52 13.29
C ALA A 38 8.34 17.91 14.73
N GLY A 39 9.57 17.60 15.15
CA GLY A 39 10.05 17.83 16.50
C GLY A 39 9.29 17.09 17.59
N LYS A 40 8.69 15.91 17.24
CA LYS A 40 7.91 15.07 18.15
C LYS A 40 8.79 14.02 18.83
N ASP A 41 8.25 13.41 19.88
CA ASP A 41 8.90 12.35 20.65
C ASP A 41 9.14 11.09 19.82
N VAL A 42 10.41 10.77 19.58
CA VAL A 42 10.86 9.61 18.80
C VAL A 42 10.55 8.29 19.51
N ASP A 43 10.61 8.22 20.84
CA ASP A 43 10.31 6.99 21.57
C ASP A 43 8.81 6.66 21.48
N ARG A 44 7.96 7.68 21.49
CA ARG A 44 6.54 7.51 21.21
C ARG A 44 6.30 7.04 19.77
N ALA A 45 7.06 7.56 18.80
CA ALA A 45 7.00 7.11 17.42
C ALA A 45 7.35 5.62 17.28
N LYS A 46 8.41 5.14 17.94
CA LYS A 46 8.77 3.71 18.00
C LYS A 46 7.67 2.84 18.59
N GLN A 47 6.99 3.32 19.64
CA GLN A 47 5.84 2.60 20.21
C GLN A 47 4.68 2.49 19.22
N VAL A 48 4.44 3.52 18.39
CA VAL A 48 3.45 3.46 17.31
C VAL A 48 3.84 2.41 16.29
N VAL A 49 5.11 2.36 15.83
CA VAL A 49 5.62 1.33 14.91
C VAL A 49 5.38 -0.07 15.48
N THR A 50 5.78 -0.32 16.72
CA THR A 50 5.54 -1.62 17.38
C THR A 50 4.07 -2.04 17.37
N ARG A 51 3.17 -1.09 17.65
CA ARG A 51 1.72 -1.35 17.62
C ARG A 51 1.19 -1.64 16.22
N ILE A 52 1.70 -0.94 15.19
CA ILE A 52 1.31 -1.20 13.79
C ILE A 52 1.77 -2.58 13.38
N ILE A 53 3.05 -2.93 13.58
CA ILE A 53 3.60 -4.24 13.21
C ILE A 53 2.81 -5.36 13.90
N ALA A 54 2.59 -5.26 15.22
CA ALA A 54 1.81 -6.26 15.96
C ALA A 54 0.36 -6.39 15.42
N TRP A 55 -0.25 -5.28 15.01
CA TRP A 55 -1.59 -5.33 14.40
C TRP A 55 -1.54 -5.97 13.01
N LEU A 56 -0.59 -5.61 12.15
CA LEU A 56 -0.43 -6.21 10.81
C LEU A 56 -0.16 -7.72 10.90
N GLU A 57 0.65 -8.17 11.86
CA GLU A 57 0.91 -9.59 12.14
C GLU A 57 -0.34 -10.36 12.61
N SER A 58 -1.30 -9.67 13.22
CA SER A 58 -2.58 -10.27 13.60
C SER A 58 -3.58 -10.40 12.45
N THR A 59 -3.20 -9.95 11.25
CA THR A 59 -4.01 -9.95 10.03
C THR A 59 -3.34 -10.78 8.92
N ASP A 60 -3.94 -10.80 7.74
CA ASP A 60 -3.34 -11.45 6.56
C ASP A 60 -2.45 -10.50 5.73
N PHE A 61 -2.15 -9.27 6.17
CA PHE A 61 -1.46 -8.25 5.40
C PHE A 61 -0.18 -8.76 4.72
N TYR A 62 0.67 -9.47 5.47
CA TYR A 62 1.94 -9.99 4.95
C TYR A 62 1.78 -11.21 4.01
N THR A 63 0.60 -11.81 3.95
CA THR A 63 0.32 -12.99 3.11
C THR A 63 -0.75 -12.73 2.06
N ALA A 64 -1.53 -11.65 2.18
CA ALA A 64 -2.58 -11.30 1.23
C ALA A 64 -2.01 -10.94 -0.15
N PRO A 65 -2.76 -11.23 -1.25
CA PRO A 65 -2.42 -10.72 -2.57
C PRO A 65 -2.83 -9.25 -2.71
N ALA A 66 -2.22 -8.51 -3.63
CA ALA A 66 -2.66 -7.16 -3.98
C ALA A 66 -3.93 -7.17 -4.85
N SER A 67 -4.14 -8.24 -5.63
CA SER A 67 -5.32 -8.42 -6.49
C SER A 67 -5.66 -9.91 -6.66
N THR A 68 -6.80 -10.22 -7.28
CA THR A 68 -7.18 -11.61 -7.59
C THR A 68 -6.62 -12.12 -8.91
N GLN A 69 -6.31 -11.24 -9.88
CA GLN A 69 -5.99 -11.65 -11.26
C GLN A 69 -4.99 -10.71 -11.96
N TYR A 70 -4.77 -9.50 -11.45
CA TYR A 70 -3.96 -8.50 -12.13
C TYR A 70 -2.54 -8.45 -11.57
N HIS A 71 -2.16 -7.36 -10.95
CA HIS A 71 -0.83 -7.16 -10.35
C HIS A 71 -0.71 -7.90 -9.01
N GLU A 72 0.45 -8.44 -8.72
CA GLU A 72 0.83 -9.09 -7.45
C GLU A 72 -0.23 -10.05 -6.88
N SER A 73 -0.81 -10.91 -7.75
CA SER A 73 -1.80 -11.94 -7.39
C SER A 73 -1.11 -13.20 -6.83
N PHE A 74 -0.29 -13.03 -5.79
CA PHE A 74 0.45 -14.09 -5.11
C PHE A 74 0.52 -13.82 -3.60
N LEU A 75 0.96 -14.83 -2.82
CA LEU A 75 1.14 -14.69 -1.37
C LEU A 75 2.19 -13.61 -1.05
N GLY A 76 1.81 -12.62 -0.22
CA GLY A 76 2.65 -11.48 0.10
C GLY A 76 2.57 -10.33 -0.92
N GLY A 77 1.73 -10.48 -1.95
CA GLY A 77 1.59 -9.49 -3.02
C GLY A 77 1.15 -8.12 -2.52
N LEU A 78 0.28 -8.05 -1.50
CA LEU A 78 -0.16 -6.78 -0.92
C LEU A 78 1.01 -6.02 -0.27
N CYS A 79 1.78 -6.68 0.56
CA CYS A 79 2.96 -6.10 1.20
C CYS A 79 3.99 -5.64 0.16
N TYR A 80 4.26 -6.47 -0.85
CA TYR A 80 5.18 -6.15 -1.95
C TYR A 80 4.71 -4.95 -2.77
N HIS A 81 3.42 -4.91 -3.12
CA HIS A 81 2.81 -3.79 -3.85
C HIS A 81 3.00 -2.46 -3.11
N THR A 82 2.67 -2.42 -1.82
CA THR A 82 2.82 -1.18 -1.04
C THR A 82 4.26 -0.71 -0.94
N LEU A 83 5.25 -1.62 -0.90
CA LEU A 83 6.67 -1.26 -0.99
C LEU A 83 7.04 -0.66 -2.35
N LYS A 84 6.54 -1.21 -3.47
CA LYS A 84 6.75 -0.63 -4.80
C LYS A 84 6.16 0.77 -4.89
N VAL A 85 4.94 0.96 -4.38
CA VAL A 85 4.30 2.28 -4.35
C VAL A 85 5.10 3.25 -3.48
N ALA A 86 5.62 2.82 -2.34
CA ALA A 86 6.46 3.65 -1.47
C ALA A 86 7.78 4.03 -2.13
N ALA A 87 8.42 3.11 -2.87
CA ALA A 87 9.63 3.41 -3.63
C ALA A 87 9.37 4.44 -4.75
N ASN A 88 8.27 4.27 -5.50
CA ASN A 88 7.86 5.24 -6.51
C ASN A 88 7.53 6.60 -5.91
N ALA A 89 6.83 6.64 -4.75
CA ALA A 89 6.53 7.88 -4.05
C ALA A 89 7.81 8.63 -3.65
N LEU A 90 8.81 7.91 -3.13
CA LEU A 90 10.10 8.49 -2.76
C LEU A 90 10.83 9.06 -3.98
N GLU A 91 10.79 8.39 -5.14
CA GLU A 91 11.38 8.93 -6.38
C GLU A 91 10.61 10.15 -6.90
N LEU A 92 9.27 10.13 -6.83
CA LEU A 92 8.45 11.26 -7.25
C LEU A 92 8.66 12.51 -6.38
N CYS A 93 8.96 12.38 -5.08
CA CYS A 93 9.30 13.51 -4.21
C CYS A 93 10.52 14.32 -4.71
N LYS A 94 11.41 13.72 -5.51
CA LYS A 94 12.57 14.41 -6.08
C LYS A 94 12.23 15.37 -7.22
N LEU A 95 11.02 15.26 -7.77
CA LEU A 95 10.57 16.14 -8.84
C LEU A 95 10.16 17.50 -8.27
N GLU A 96 10.49 18.59 -8.97
CA GLU A 96 10.17 19.96 -8.56
C GLU A 96 8.68 20.15 -8.22
N LYS A 97 7.80 19.48 -8.94
CA LYS A 97 6.34 19.52 -8.73
C LYS A 97 5.91 19.04 -7.34
N PHE A 98 6.68 18.14 -6.72
CA PHE A 98 6.38 17.52 -5.44
C PHE A 98 7.36 17.91 -4.33
N ASN A 99 8.22 18.90 -4.54
CA ASN A 99 9.25 19.32 -3.58
C ASN A 99 8.70 19.88 -2.25
N THR A 100 7.39 20.15 -2.17
CA THR A 100 6.70 20.57 -0.95
C THR A 100 6.15 19.41 -0.13
N VAL A 101 6.17 18.18 -0.68
CA VAL A 101 5.71 16.98 0.01
C VAL A 101 6.86 16.39 0.84
N ASP A 102 6.63 16.15 2.11
CA ASP A 102 7.61 15.46 2.96
C ASP A 102 7.77 14.00 2.53
N GLU A 103 9.00 13.54 2.34
CA GLU A 103 9.30 12.17 1.89
C GLU A 103 8.78 11.12 2.86
N CYS A 104 8.86 11.37 4.18
CA CYS A 104 8.38 10.44 5.18
C CYS A 104 6.86 10.32 5.16
N ASP A 105 6.15 11.44 4.95
CA ASP A 105 4.68 11.43 4.80
C ASP A 105 4.28 10.70 3.52
N ALA A 106 4.94 10.98 2.38
CA ALA A 106 4.65 10.30 1.12
C ALA A 106 4.84 8.79 1.21
N VAL A 107 5.96 8.34 1.78
CA VAL A 107 6.27 6.93 1.99
C VAL A 107 5.25 6.29 2.94
N LEU A 108 4.94 6.94 4.06
CA LEU A 108 3.99 6.43 5.04
C LEU A 108 2.59 6.24 4.44
N ILE A 109 2.10 7.22 3.67
CA ILE A 109 0.79 7.12 3.01
C ILE A 109 0.80 6.03 1.94
N ALA A 110 1.89 5.91 1.17
CA ALA A 110 2.06 4.83 0.20
C ALA A 110 2.02 3.44 0.85
N LEU A 111 2.65 3.25 2.01
CA LEU A 111 2.60 1.98 2.76
C LEU A 111 1.20 1.62 3.27
N MET A 112 0.33 2.62 3.47
CA MET A 112 -1.00 2.43 4.05
C MET A 112 -2.16 2.51 3.04
N HIS A 113 -1.90 2.95 1.77
CA HIS A 113 -2.97 3.28 0.83
C HIS A 113 -3.94 2.12 0.58
N ASP A 114 -3.45 0.91 0.60
CA ASP A 114 -4.18 -0.32 0.31
C ASP A 114 -4.49 -1.19 1.54
N TRP A 115 -4.43 -0.65 2.75
CA TRP A 115 -4.80 -1.39 3.97
C TRP A 115 -6.27 -1.85 3.95
N CYS A 116 -7.11 -1.27 3.12
CA CYS A 116 -8.48 -1.75 2.87
C CYS A 116 -8.54 -3.19 2.34
N LYS A 117 -7.44 -3.71 1.77
CA LYS A 117 -7.33 -5.08 1.27
C LYS A 117 -6.98 -6.11 2.34
N ILE A 118 -6.71 -5.68 3.57
CA ILE A 118 -6.48 -6.57 4.72
C ILE A 118 -7.74 -7.40 5.00
N ASN A 119 -7.59 -8.71 5.09
CA ASN A 119 -8.68 -9.70 5.28
C ASN A 119 -9.78 -9.63 4.20
N PHE A 120 -9.45 -9.15 3.02
CA PHE A 120 -10.38 -8.92 1.93
C PHE A 120 -10.47 -10.08 0.95
N TYR A 121 -9.41 -10.88 0.85
CA TYR A 121 -9.31 -12.04 -0.03
C TYR A 121 -9.23 -13.35 0.76
N GLU A 122 -9.61 -14.45 0.12
CA GLU A 122 -9.37 -15.80 0.64
C GLU A 122 -8.73 -16.68 -0.44
N PRO A 123 -7.73 -17.49 -0.07
CA PRO A 123 -7.10 -18.41 -1.02
C PRO A 123 -8.00 -19.62 -1.30
N TYR A 124 -7.94 -20.12 -2.53
CA TYR A 124 -8.55 -21.39 -2.92
C TYR A 124 -7.66 -22.13 -3.92
N LYS A 125 -7.85 -23.45 -4.06
CA LYS A 125 -7.15 -24.25 -5.08
C LYS A 125 -7.90 -24.22 -6.39
N ARG A 126 -7.18 -23.90 -7.47
CA ARG A 126 -7.68 -23.90 -8.84
C ARG A 126 -6.79 -24.80 -9.69
N ASN A 127 -7.40 -25.69 -10.47
CA ASN A 127 -6.66 -26.48 -11.45
C ASN A 127 -6.48 -25.67 -12.74
N VAL A 128 -5.25 -25.57 -13.20
CA VAL A 128 -4.86 -24.95 -14.48
C VAL A 128 -4.09 -25.97 -15.31
N LYS A 129 -4.25 -25.91 -16.64
CA LYS A 129 -3.48 -26.75 -17.54
C LYS A 129 -2.17 -26.05 -17.85
N ASN A 130 -1.07 -26.72 -17.60
CA ASN A 130 0.25 -26.24 -18.00
C ASN A 130 0.38 -26.36 -19.51
N GLU A 131 0.55 -25.25 -20.21
CA GLU A 131 0.57 -25.21 -21.68
C GLU A 131 1.80 -25.91 -22.27
N SER A 132 2.92 -25.96 -21.54
CA SER A 132 4.16 -26.58 -22.00
C SER A 132 4.17 -28.10 -21.82
N THR A 133 3.56 -28.61 -20.75
CA THR A 133 3.55 -30.04 -20.41
C THR A 133 2.23 -30.73 -20.72
N GLY A 134 1.14 -29.96 -20.88
CA GLY A 134 -0.23 -30.46 -21.02
C GLY A 134 -0.83 -31.04 -19.73
N ALA A 135 -0.07 -31.07 -18.62
CA ALA A 135 -0.51 -31.59 -17.33
C ALA A 135 -1.43 -30.59 -16.60
N TRP A 136 -2.32 -31.13 -15.76
CA TRP A 136 -3.12 -30.31 -14.84
C TRP A 136 -2.35 -30.09 -13.52
N GLU A 137 -2.20 -28.83 -13.13
CA GLU A 137 -1.52 -28.42 -11.93
C GLU A 137 -2.49 -27.69 -11.00
N SER A 138 -2.38 -27.94 -9.69
CA SER A 138 -3.18 -27.24 -8.69
C SER A 138 -2.42 -26.00 -8.20
N VAL A 139 -2.91 -24.82 -8.57
CA VAL A 139 -2.34 -23.54 -8.14
C VAL A 139 -3.19 -22.88 -7.08
N THR A 140 -2.56 -22.04 -6.23
CA THR A 140 -3.28 -21.17 -5.31
C THR A 140 -3.78 -19.94 -6.09
N ALA A 141 -5.07 -19.69 -6.02
CA ALA A 141 -5.74 -18.51 -6.54
C ALA A 141 -6.50 -17.81 -5.40
N PHE A 142 -6.97 -16.59 -5.64
CA PHE A 142 -7.63 -15.78 -4.63
C PHE A 142 -9.00 -15.34 -5.11
N ARG A 143 -9.93 -15.22 -4.19
CA ARG A 143 -11.27 -14.68 -4.43
C ARG A 143 -11.68 -13.72 -3.33
N TYR A 144 -12.69 -12.90 -3.60
CA TYR A 144 -13.23 -11.97 -2.60
C TYR A 144 -13.88 -12.74 -1.45
N ARG A 145 -13.44 -12.40 -0.24
CA ARG A 145 -14.09 -12.82 1.00
C ARG A 145 -15.22 -11.87 1.39
N GLY A 146 -15.15 -10.64 0.92
CA GLY A 146 -16.03 -9.53 1.27
C GLY A 146 -15.34 -8.47 2.14
N ALA A 147 -15.80 -7.24 2.02
CA ALA A 147 -15.23 -6.12 2.79
C ALA A 147 -15.55 -6.27 4.28
N GLN A 148 -14.52 -6.29 5.12
CA GLN A 148 -14.66 -6.28 6.59
C GLN A 148 -15.21 -4.94 7.10
N VAL A 149 -14.84 -3.86 6.40
CA VAL A 149 -15.25 -2.47 6.70
C VAL A 149 -15.90 -1.88 5.44
N PRO A 150 -17.22 -1.74 5.37
CA PRO A 150 -17.93 -1.39 4.14
C PRO A 150 -17.99 0.14 3.92
N LEU A 151 -16.84 0.82 3.96
CA LEU A 151 -16.73 2.28 3.79
C LEU A 151 -16.22 2.70 2.40
N GLY A 152 -16.01 1.74 1.49
CA GLY A 152 -15.33 1.99 0.23
C GLY A 152 -13.81 1.92 0.36
N HIS A 153 -13.11 1.84 -0.78
CA HIS A 153 -11.70 1.47 -0.84
C HIS A 153 -10.79 2.43 -0.06
N GLY A 154 -10.67 3.69 -0.52
CA GLY A 154 -9.78 4.68 0.11
C GLY A 154 -10.22 5.09 1.52
N VAL A 155 -11.53 5.19 1.76
CA VAL A 155 -12.06 5.54 3.10
C VAL A 155 -11.74 4.45 4.11
N THR A 156 -11.76 3.17 3.71
CA THR A 156 -11.39 2.07 4.59
C THR A 156 -9.91 2.15 4.99
N SER A 157 -9.01 2.41 4.03
CA SER A 157 -7.58 2.59 4.34
C SER A 157 -7.34 3.77 5.29
N MET A 158 -7.98 4.91 5.04
CA MET A 158 -7.94 6.07 5.91
C MET A 158 -8.45 5.73 7.33
N PHE A 159 -9.60 5.06 7.44
CA PHE A 159 -10.17 4.63 8.73
C PHE A 159 -9.22 3.71 9.52
N LEU A 160 -8.53 2.80 8.84
CA LEU A 160 -7.58 1.90 9.47
C LEU A 160 -6.31 2.65 9.92
N ALA A 161 -5.79 3.56 9.09
CA ALA A 161 -4.60 4.36 9.42
C ALA A 161 -4.84 5.30 10.61
N GLN A 162 -6.05 5.87 10.76
CA GLN A 162 -6.41 6.74 11.89
C GLN A 162 -6.40 6.04 13.26
N LYS A 163 -6.34 4.70 13.32
CA LYS A 163 -6.13 3.98 14.57
C LYS A 163 -4.75 4.23 15.20
N PHE A 164 -3.79 4.64 14.38
CA PHE A 164 -2.39 4.81 14.78
C PHE A 164 -1.90 6.24 14.67
N PHE A 165 -2.45 7.01 13.73
CA PHE A 165 -2.02 8.38 13.42
C PHE A 165 -3.19 9.36 13.48
N GLN A 166 -2.90 10.57 13.93
CA GLN A 166 -3.74 11.71 13.61
C GLN A 166 -3.32 12.17 12.20
N LEU A 167 -4.12 11.83 11.20
CA LEU A 167 -3.86 12.21 9.82
C LEU A 167 -4.25 13.68 9.59
N SER A 168 -3.47 14.38 8.77
CA SER A 168 -3.79 15.70 8.25
C SER A 168 -4.83 15.60 7.12
N VAL A 169 -5.34 16.74 6.65
CA VAL A 169 -6.36 16.75 5.58
C VAL A 169 -5.79 16.23 4.26
N ASP A 170 -4.57 16.60 3.90
CA ASP A 170 -3.89 16.14 2.70
C ASP A 170 -3.60 14.64 2.73
N GLU A 171 -3.19 14.08 3.87
CA GLU A 171 -3.04 12.65 4.07
C GLU A 171 -4.36 11.88 3.96
N CYS A 172 -5.43 12.42 4.56
CA CYS A 172 -6.77 11.87 4.41
C CYS A 172 -7.23 11.91 2.95
N ALA A 173 -7.01 13.03 2.26
CA ALA A 173 -7.33 13.18 0.84
C ALA A 173 -6.53 12.20 -0.03
N ALA A 174 -5.22 12.06 0.23
CA ALA A 174 -4.38 11.14 -0.51
C ALA A 174 -4.84 9.67 -0.34
N LEU A 175 -5.13 9.24 0.88
CA LEU A 175 -5.69 7.90 1.13
C LEU A 175 -7.07 7.72 0.51
N ARG A 176 -7.95 8.73 0.60
CA ARG A 176 -9.31 8.67 0.04
C ARG A 176 -9.29 8.55 -1.47
N TRP A 177 -8.43 9.30 -2.15
CA TRP A 177 -8.45 9.49 -3.59
C TRP A 177 -7.28 8.84 -4.34
N HIS A 178 -6.50 7.92 -3.71
CA HIS A 178 -5.36 7.28 -4.36
C HIS A 178 -5.72 6.54 -5.66
N MET A 179 -6.94 6.00 -5.77
CA MET A 179 -7.45 5.36 -6.98
C MET A 179 -7.82 6.35 -8.11
N GLY A 180 -7.68 7.67 -7.88
CA GLY A 180 -8.08 8.69 -8.85
C GLY A 180 -9.57 8.61 -9.17
N ALA A 181 -9.92 8.75 -10.46
CA ALA A 181 -11.31 8.71 -10.92
C ALA A 181 -11.92 7.29 -11.02
N TRP A 182 -11.19 6.26 -10.63
CA TRP A 182 -11.69 4.89 -10.70
C TRP A 182 -12.86 4.66 -9.72
N ARG A 183 -14.03 4.32 -10.25
CA ARG A 183 -15.27 4.11 -9.49
C ARG A 183 -15.77 5.31 -8.69
N VAL A 184 -15.39 6.53 -9.07
CA VAL A 184 -15.93 7.77 -8.50
C VAL A 184 -17.31 8.01 -9.09
N CYS A 185 -18.31 8.26 -8.25
CA CYS A 185 -19.64 8.63 -8.73
C CYS A 185 -19.68 10.12 -9.12
N GLU A 186 -20.66 10.50 -9.95
CA GLU A 186 -20.77 11.87 -10.48
C GLU A 186 -20.81 12.93 -9.38
N SER A 187 -21.46 12.62 -8.27
CA SER A 187 -21.57 13.53 -7.11
C SER A 187 -20.24 13.77 -6.37
N GLU A 188 -19.25 12.92 -6.56
CA GLU A 188 -17.93 13.01 -5.91
C GLU A 188 -16.85 13.64 -6.81
N HIS A 189 -17.17 13.95 -8.07
CA HIS A 189 -16.17 14.51 -9.00
C HIS A 189 -15.62 15.85 -8.54
N SER A 190 -16.46 16.71 -7.94
CA SER A 190 -16.04 18.03 -7.43
C SER A 190 -15.07 17.90 -6.25
N GLU A 191 -15.29 16.92 -5.35
CA GLU A 191 -14.38 16.65 -4.23
C GLU A 191 -13.05 16.10 -4.71
N LEU A 192 -13.05 15.15 -5.67
CA LEU A 192 -11.82 14.65 -6.27
C LEU A 192 -11.05 15.76 -6.98
N GLN A 193 -11.72 16.60 -7.76
CA GLN A 193 -11.09 17.75 -8.42
C GLN A 193 -10.46 18.70 -7.39
N SER A 194 -11.21 19.06 -6.36
CA SER A 194 -10.70 19.91 -5.28
C SER A 194 -9.52 19.28 -4.56
N ALA A 195 -9.55 17.97 -4.31
CA ALA A 195 -8.42 17.25 -3.71
C ALA A 195 -7.17 17.31 -4.59
N ASN A 196 -7.32 17.09 -5.90
CA ASN A 196 -6.23 17.14 -6.87
C ASN A 196 -5.63 18.55 -7.01
N GLU A 197 -6.45 19.59 -6.94
CA GLU A 197 -6.01 20.98 -7.08
C GLU A 197 -5.26 21.52 -5.84
N ASN A 198 -5.66 21.07 -4.64
CA ASN A 198 -5.18 21.64 -3.40
C ASN A 198 -4.11 20.80 -2.68
N TYR A 199 -4.01 19.50 -2.97
CA TYR A 199 -3.15 18.58 -2.22
C TYR A 199 -2.20 17.81 -3.14
N PRO A 200 -0.95 18.26 -3.34
CA PRO A 200 0.03 17.57 -4.20
C PRO A 200 0.25 16.10 -3.84
N LEU A 201 0.12 15.73 -2.56
CA LEU A 201 0.24 14.35 -2.08
C LEU A 201 -0.78 13.42 -2.74
N VAL A 202 -1.98 13.91 -3.08
CA VAL A 202 -3.02 13.11 -3.78
C VAL A 202 -2.50 12.63 -5.13
N HIS A 203 -1.99 13.54 -5.96
CA HIS A 203 -1.41 13.19 -7.26
C HIS A 203 -0.17 12.32 -7.12
N LEU A 204 0.69 12.62 -6.14
CA LEU A 204 1.90 11.85 -5.90
C LEU A 204 1.56 10.38 -5.65
N ILE A 205 0.61 10.10 -4.76
CA ILE A 205 0.22 8.71 -4.44
C ILE A 205 -0.50 8.05 -5.63
N GLN A 206 -1.37 8.77 -6.37
CA GLN A 206 -2.01 8.24 -7.58
C GLN A 206 -0.97 7.79 -8.61
N PHE A 207 0.04 8.63 -8.88
CA PHE A 207 1.08 8.30 -9.84
C PHE A 207 2.00 7.18 -9.34
N ALA A 208 2.36 7.18 -8.06
CA ALA A 208 3.17 6.13 -7.45
C ALA A 208 2.51 4.76 -7.56
N ASP A 209 1.19 4.69 -7.31
CA ASP A 209 0.41 3.47 -7.43
C ASP A 209 0.32 3.02 -8.90
N GLN A 210 -0.02 3.91 -9.83
CA GLN A 210 -0.08 3.58 -11.26
C GLN A 210 1.26 3.08 -11.80
N LEU A 211 2.38 3.72 -11.43
CA LEU A 211 3.73 3.27 -11.82
C LEU A 211 4.09 1.90 -11.27
N SER A 212 3.53 1.50 -10.13
CA SER A 212 3.82 0.20 -9.52
C SER A 212 3.26 -0.98 -10.30
N ILE A 213 2.20 -0.78 -11.09
CA ILE A 213 1.50 -1.83 -11.85
C ILE A 213 1.90 -1.86 -13.34
N THR A 214 2.67 -0.89 -13.81
CA THR A 214 3.17 -0.84 -15.19
C THR A 214 4.54 -1.52 -15.27
N ASN A 215 4.65 -2.54 -16.12
CA ASN A 215 5.93 -3.12 -16.52
C ASN A 215 6.41 -2.34 -17.76
N TYR A 216 7.35 -1.42 -17.59
CA TYR A 216 8.08 -0.80 -18.70
C TYR A 216 9.37 -1.56 -18.96
#